data_a1fe722aac26e016bd2ae56f9d0635cd
#
_entry.id   a1fe722aac26e016bd2ae56f9d0635cd
#
_cell.length_a   1.000
_cell.length_b   1.000
_cell.length_c   1.000
_cell.angle_alpha   90.00
_cell.angle_beta   90.00
_cell.angle_gamma   90.00
#
_symmetry.space_group_name_H-M   'P 1'
#
loop_
_entity.id
_entity.type
_entity.pdbx_description
1 polymer ?
#
loop_
_entity_poly.entity_id
_entity_poly.type
_entity_poly.pdbx_seq_one_letter_code
_entity_poly.pdbx_strand_id
1 'polypeptide(L)'
;MTVHTIQCLRKEKTMTDNFGFKHKSGILMAVSSLSSEWGIGTFGAPCKRFVDFLVATKTKCWQILPLNPTAYGDSPYQSPSSFAGNHYYIDPQTLYQKGLIDKDELKSARHVCQKTDYGWLFENKVALLKKAYARFTKTPDFETFCNDNANWLDDYAYFMALKSAFCYKPWNEWEDDFRIYANAQAKKADYADEIAFWHFVQYEFVSEWKDVLKYAHQKGITVIGDMPIYVAYDSADVWSNPSMYLLDEDLNPTVVAGCPPDAYAEDGQLWGNPIYDYDKMAENGYEWWIERIEQCFKLYDILRIDHFRGFASYFVISNGEKTARNGKWQVGPGKALFDEVSKRIPNAKIIAEDLGYITDDVRELLAYCGFPGMKVLQFAFSGDDDNEYLPKNYKSDNCIVYTSTHDSDCAPSWCKNATGETLACFKKECLCISGGANRTYALINFAFKSIANLAVVSLQDWLLLTNEKGRMNTPSVAQGNWVWRAPKTYDAPDIIERIRKTNEQFHREA
;
A
#
# COMPACT_ATOMS: atom_id res chain seq x y z
N MET A 1 19.03 -59.34 8.95
CA MET A 1 18.70 -58.57 7.78
C MET A 1 18.20 -57.19 8.26
N THR A 2 19.08 -56.22 8.20
CA THR A 2 18.95 -54.89 8.80
C THR A 2 18.19 -53.97 7.85
N VAL A 3 17.05 -53.47 8.31
CA VAL A 3 16.25 -52.45 7.57
C VAL A 3 16.93 -51.08 7.81
N HIS A 4 17.53 -50.53 6.76
CA HIS A 4 18.04 -49.16 6.78
C HIS A 4 16.87 -48.16 6.60
N THR A 5 16.52 -47.52 7.69
CA THR A 5 15.63 -46.37 7.69
C THR A 5 16.42 -45.16 7.17
N ILE A 6 16.15 -44.73 5.96
CA ILE A 6 16.66 -43.50 5.38
C ILE A 6 15.86 -42.35 6.03
N GLN A 7 16.39 -41.77 7.08
CA GLN A 7 15.94 -40.48 7.61
C GLN A 7 16.41 -39.39 6.62
N CYS A 8 15.48 -38.92 5.81
CA CYS A 8 15.64 -37.71 5.03
C CYS A 8 15.52 -36.52 5.99
N LEU A 9 16.64 -36.08 6.55
CA LEU A 9 16.73 -34.82 7.29
C LEU A 9 16.55 -33.69 6.27
N ARG A 10 15.30 -33.24 6.07
CA ARG A 10 15.04 -31.88 5.59
C ARG A 10 15.62 -30.94 6.65
N LYS A 11 16.74 -30.31 6.35
CA LYS A 11 17.18 -29.11 7.07
C LYS A 11 16.03 -28.10 6.95
N GLU A 12 15.33 -27.88 8.03
CA GLU A 12 14.48 -26.72 8.20
C GLU A 12 15.39 -25.50 8.00
N LYS A 13 15.26 -24.89 6.85
CA LYS A 13 15.83 -23.57 6.58
C LYS A 13 15.02 -22.60 7.44
N THR A 14 15.49 -22.33 8.64
CA THR A 14 14.97 -21.23 9.47
C THR A 14 15.27 -19.94 8.69
N MET A 15 14.23 -19.36 8.10
CA MET A 15 14.30 -18.08 7.34
C MET A 15 14.45 -16.86 8.27
N THR A 16 15.15 -17.00 9.40
CA THR A 16 15.18 -16.00 10.47
C THR A 16 16.09 -14.80 10.22
N ASP A 17 16.83 -14.72 9.10
CA ASP A 17 17.76 -13.62 8.82
C ASP A 17 17.47 -12.81 7.54
N ASN A 18 16.33 -13.04 6.87
CA ASN A 18 16.09 -12.50 5.52
C ASN A 18 15.62 -11.04 5.45
N PHE A 19 15.17 -10.43 6.56
CA PHE A 19 14.63 -9.07 6.50
C PHE A 19 15.68 -7.96 6.49
N GLY A 20 16.91 -8.24 6.98
CA GLY A 20 17.96 -7.22 7.15
C GLY A 20 17.59 -6.13 8.16
N PHE A 21 16.49 -6.33 8.90
CA PHE A 21 16.12 -5.50 10.03
C PHE A 21 16.38 -6.24 11.33
N LYS A 22 17.18 -5.64 12.15
CA LYS A 22 17.30 -6.07 13.52
C LYS A 22 17.07 -4.83 14.37
N HIS A 23 15.87 -4.77 14.98
CA HIS A 23 15.53 -3.74 15.96
C HIS A 23 15.59 -2.31 15.40
N LYS A 24 14.88 -2.05 14.28
CA LYS A 24 14.82 -0.72 13.63
C LYS A 24 13.51 0.01 13.90
N SER A 25 13.48 1.28 13.53
CA SER A 25 12.26 2.08 13.52
C SER A 25 11.88 2.53 12.11
N GLY A 26 10.58 2.77 11.91
CA GLY A 26 10.00 3.30 10.70
C GLY A 26 8.95 4.37 10.97
N ILE A 27 8.70 5.20 9.97
CA ILE A 27 7.57 6.13 9.97
C ILE A 27 6.65 5.78 8.81
N LEU A 28 5.35 5.62 9.11
CA LEU A 28 4.30 5.48 8.11
C LEU A 28 3.89 6.88 7.63
N MET A 29 4.09 7.14 6.33
CA MET A 29 3.78 8.42 5.71
C MET A 29 3.50 8.24 4.21
N ALA A 30 2.27 8.43 3.79
CA ALA A 30 1.90 8.37 2.38
C ALA A 30 2.57 9.48 1.57
N VAL A 31 2.98 9.18 0.33
CA VAL A 31 3.52 10.18 -0.59
C VAL A 31 2.50 11.30 -0.84
N SER A 32 1.22 10.96 -1.04
CA SER A 32 0.13 11.92 -1.22
C SER A 32 0.04 12.96 -0.10
N SER A 33 0.42 12.57 1.12
CA SER A 33 0.33 13.40 2.32
C SER A 33 1.53 14.30 2.54
N LEU A 34 2.59 14.20 1.75
CA LEU A 34 3.76 15.08 1.87
C LEU A 34 3.38 16.54 1.60
N SER A 35 3.91 17.44 2.42
CA SER A 35 3.69 18.89 2.24
C SER A 35 4.33 19.37 0.93
N SER A 36 3.53 19.94 0.04
CA SER A 36 3.96 20.49 -1.26
C SER A 36 3.10 21.70 -1.65
N GLU A 37 3.44 22.36 -2.77
CA GLU A 37 2.67 23.44 -3.37
C GLU A 37 1.80 22.99 -4.56
N TRP A 38 1.66 21.66 -4.79
CA TRP A 38 1.09 21.09 -5.99
C TRP A 38 -0.26 20.37 -5.79
N GLY A 39 -0.98 20.68 -4.72
CA GLY A 39 -2.28 20.05 -4.41
C GLY A 39 -2.18 18.66 -3.75
N ILE A 40 -1.03 17.98 -3.89
CA ILE A 40 -0.72 16.65 -3.37
C ILE A 40 0.78 16.53 -3.13
N GLY A 41 1.24 15.57 -2.34
CA GLY A 41 2.67 15.25 -2.25
C GLY A 41 3.22 14.73 -3.59
N THR A 42 4.46 15.12 -3.95
CA THR A 42 5.10 14.77 -5.23
C THR A 42 6.50 14.23 -5.04
N PHE A 43 7.07 13.59 -6.06
CA PHE A 43 8.37 12.92 -6.01
C PHE A 43 9.59 13.84 -5.94
N GLY A 44 9.43 15.14 -6.20
CA GLY A 44 10.53 16.10 -6.18
C GLY A 44 11.04 16.44 -4.77
N ALA A 45 11.13 17.74 -4.50
CA ALA A 45 11.59 18.26 -3.21
C ALA A 45 10.82 17.72 -1.98
N PRO A 46 9.49 17.48 -2.04
CA PRO A 46 8.75 16.95 -0.89
C PRO A 46 9.27 15.59 -0.40
N CYS A 47 9.52 14.64 -1.29
CA CYS A 47 10.07 13.32 -0.94
C CYS A 47 11.50 13.43 -0.38
N LYS A 48 12.36 14.22 -1.01
CA LYS A 48 13.75 14.41 -0.56
C LYS A 48 13.81 15.03 0.84
N ARG A 49 12.97 16.03 1.10
CA ARG A 49 12.84 16.64 2.43
C ARG A 49 12.38 15.63 3.48
N PHE A 50 11.48 14.74 3.13
CA PHE A 50 11.03 13.70 4.06
C PHE A 50 12.13 12.67 4.33
N VAL A 51 12.90 12.27 3.33
CA VAL A 51 14.09 11.41 3.51
C VAL A 51 15.12 12.09 4.44
N ASP A 52 15.39 13.38 4.25
CA ASP A 52 16.30 14.13 5.14
C ASP A 52 15.77 14.21 6.58
N PHE A 53 14.46 14.34 6.76
CA PHE A 53 13.80 14.25 8.07
C PHE A 53 14.00 12.88 8.73
N LEU A 54 13.86 11.78 7.98
CA LEU A 54 14.11 10.42 8.50
C LEU A 54 15.57 10.27 8.95
N VAL A 55 16.52 10.79 8.18
CA VAL A 55 17.95 10.79 8.56
C VAL A 55 18.17 11.59 9.85
N ALA A 56 17.61 12.81 9.93
CA ALA A 56 17.76 13.68 11.10
C ALA A 56 17.17 13.05 12.38
N THR A 57 16.12 12.27 12.24
CA THR A 57 15.47 11.53 13.33
C THR A 57 16.11 10.17 13.63
N LYS A 58 17.14 9.74 12.87
CA LYS A 58 17.73 8.40 12.91
C LYS A 58 16.77 7.26 12.64
N THR A 59 15.65 7.55 11.94
CA THR A 59 14.71 6.53 11.49
C THR A 59 15.25 5.85 10.23
N LYS A 60 15.07 4.53 10.09
CA LYS A 60 15.65 3.74 9.00
C LYS A 60 14.65 3.34 7.91
N CYS A 61 13.37 3.33 8.23
CA CYS A 61 12.36 2.86 7.29
C CYS A 61 11.30 3.93 7.03
N TRP A 62 10.96 4.06 5.76
CA TRP A 62 9.82 4.84 5.29
C TRP A 62 8.75 3.88 4.78
N GLN A 63 7.67 3.70 5.52
CA GLN A 63 6.51 2.97 5.03
C GLN A 63 5.56 3.93 4.32
N ILE A 64 5.17 3.57 3.10
CA ILE A 64 4.23 4.34 2.28
C ILE A 64 2.95 3.54 2.04
N LEU A 65 1.94 4.20 1.49
CA LEU A 65 0.73 3.56 0.96
C LEU A 65 0.92 3.24 -0.53
N PRO A 66 0.02 2.47 -1.18
CA PRO A 66 0.14 2.12 -2.58
C PRO A 66 0.39 3.33 -3.46
N LEU A 67 1.33 3.20 -4.42
CA LEU A 67 1.66 4.26 -5.38
C LEU A 67 0.80 4.21 -6.64
N ASN A 68 -0.17 3.32 -6.70
CA ASN A 68 -1.05 3.12 -7.85
C ASN A 68 -1.98 4.34 -8.07
N PRO A 69 -2.47 4.55 -9.32
CA PRO A 69 -3.44 5.58 -9.60
C PRO A 69 -4.69 5.44 -8.73
N THR A 70 -5.29 6.56 -8.37
CA THR A 70 -6.59 6.58 -7.69
C THR A 70 -7.71 6.78 -8.71
N ALA A 71 -8.89 6.23 -8.41
CA ALA A 71 -10.12 6.40 -9.17
C ALA A 71 -11.17 7.13 -8.32
N TYR A 72 -12.45 6.96 -8.64
CA TYR A 72 -13.54 7.50 -7.84
C TYR A 72 -13.46 7.01 -6.38
N GLY A 73 -13.53 7.93 -5.44
CA GLY A 73 -13.35 7.66 -4.00
C GLY A 73 -11.92 7.87 -3.49
N ASP A 74 -10.96 8.22 -4.38
CA ASP A 74 -9.59 8.65 -4.06
C ASP A 74 -8.73 7.60 -3.34
N SER A 75 -9.25 6.38 -3.16
CA SER A 75 -8.56 5.30 -2.47
C SER A 75 -7.41 4.73 -3.30
N PRO A 76 -6.20 4.65 -2.77
CA PRO A 76 -5.09 3.96 -3.45
C PRO A 76 -5.26 2.44 -3.48
N TYR A 77 -6.24 1.90 -2.72
CA TYR A 77 -6.59 0.47 -2.69
C TYR A 77 -7.67 0.10 -3.72
N GLN A 78 -8.28 1.10 -4.39
CA GLN A 78 -9.24 0.92 -5.49
C GLN A 78 -8.67 1.58 -6.74
N SER A 79 -7.66 0.95 -7.33
CA SER A 79 -6.89 1.51 -8.43
C SER A 79 -7.38 1.02 -9.80
N PRO A 80 -7.36 1.87 -10.84
CA PRO A 80 -7.59 1.44 -12.22
C PRO A 80 -6.46 0.57 -12.80
N SER A 81 -5.38 0.33 -12.06
CA SER A 81 -4.32 -0.62 -12.41
C SER A 81 -3.51 -1.04 -11.19
N SER A 82 -3.18 -2.33 -11.14
CA SER A 82 -2.27 -2.90 -10.12
C SER A 82 -0.78 -2.67 -10.42
N PHE A 83 -0.44 -2.28 -11.65
CA PHE A 83 0.94 -2.12 -12.13
C PHE A 83 1.35 -0.66 -12.30
N ALA A 84 0.42 0.18 -12.75
CA ALA A 84 0.70 1.57 -13.08
C ALA A 84 0.92 2.43 -11.83
N GLY A 85 1.69 3.51 -12.01
CA GLY A 85 1.91 4.51 -10.99
C GLY A 85 0.99 5.72 -11.11
N ASN A 86 0.70 6.36 -9.98
CA ASN A 86 -0.18 7.52 -9.88
C ASN A 86 0.46 8.76 -10.48
N HIS A 87 -0.06 9.21 -11.59
CA HIS A 87 0.43 10.37 -12.32
C HIS A 87 0.34 11.69 -11.53
N TYR A 88 -0.45 11.74 -10.45
CA TYR A 88 -0.51 12.91 -9.58
C TYR A 88 0.81 13.16 -8.84
N TYR A 89 1.64 12.13 -8.62
CA TYR A 89 2.93 12.26 -7.91
C TYR A 89 4.06 12.82 -8.78
N ILE A 90 3.92 12.88 -10.10
CA ILE A 90 4.89 13.52 -10.98
C ILE A 90 5.05 14.99 -10.57
N ASP A 91 6.28 15.45 -10.35
CA ASP A 91 6.54 16.77 -9.78
C ASP A 91 6.60 17.86 -10.87
N PRO A 92 5.75 18.91 -10.81
CA PRO A 92 5.76 19.99 -11.80
C PRO A 92 7.11 20.73 -11.85
N GLN A 93 7.80 20.88 -10.73
CA GLN A 93 9.11 21.50 -10.71
C GLN A 93 10.16 20.67 -11.45
N THR A 94 10.08 19.33 -11.35
CA THR A 94 10.94 18.41 -12.10
C THR A 94 10.66 18.50 -13.61
N LEU A 95 9.40 18.55 -14.02
CA LEU A 95 9.03 18.76 -15.44
C LEU A 95 9.58 20.09 -15.99
N TYR A 96 9.53 21.18 -15.19
CA TYR A 96 10.10 22.46 -15.55
C TYR A 96 11.63 22.38 -15.69
N GLN A 97 12.32 21.72 -14.79
CA GLN A 97 13.78 21.55 -14.85
C GLN A 97 14.23 20.72 -16.06
N LYS A 98 13.40 19.75 -16.49
CA LYS A 98 13.60 18.98 -17.73
C LYS A 98 13.25 19.78 -19.01
N GLY A 99 12.71 21.01 -18.88
CA GLY A 99 12.26 21.81 -20.03
C GLY A 99 10.97 21.33 -20.68
N LEU A 100 10.22 20.42 -20.02
CA LEU A 100 8.98 19.86 -20.52
C LEU A 100 7.77 20.78 -20.32
N ILE A 101 7.85 21.70 -19.36
CA ILE A 101 6.88 22.80 -19.16
C ILE A 101 7.64 24.12 -19.01
N ASP A 102 6.97 25.22 -19.34
CA ASP A 102 7.52 26.54 -19.16
C ASP A 102 7.20 27.15 -17.76
N LYS A 103 7.71 28.36 -17.51
CA LYS A 103 7.58 29.03 -16.22
C LYS A 103 6.13 29.40 -15.89
N ASP A 104 5.32 29.77 -16.87
CA ASP A 104 3.91 30.16 -16.66
C ASP A 104 3.06 28.93 -16.40
N GLU A 105 3.34 27.82 -17.07
CA GLU A 105 2.72 26.52 -16.84
C GLU A 105 3.06 25.98 -15.43
N LEU A 106 4.32 26.09 -14.99
CA LEU A 106 4.73 25.75 -13.63
C LEU A 106 3.97 26.61 -12.60
N LYS A 107 3.85 27.92 -12.85
CA LYS A 107 3.10 28.82 -11.98
C LYS A 107 1.62 28.46 -11.90
N SER A 108 1.02 28.07 -13.03
CA SER A 108 -0.37 27.65 -13.11
C SER A 108 -0.64 26.29 -12.40
N ALA A 109 0.37 25.43 -12.31
CA ALA A 109 0.28 24.16 -11.59
C ALA A 109 0.31 24.32 -10.05
N ARG A 110 0.58 25.51 -9.54
CA ARG A 110 0.67 25.76 -8.11
C ARG A 110 -0.72 25.79 -7.47
N HIS A 111 -0.93 24.86 -6.53
CA HIS A 111 -2.17 24.75 -5.76
C HIS A 111 -1.86 24.43 -4.29
N VAL A 112 -1.89 25.46 -3.44
CA VAL A 112 -1.58 25.33 -2.01
C VAL A 112 -2.86 25.04 -1.25
N CYS A 113 -2.99 23.85 -0.68
CA CYS A 113 -4.16 23.40 0.07
C CYS A 113 -3.76 22.65 1.35
N GLN A 114 -4.66 22.61 2.32
CA GLN A 114 -4.45 21.89 3.60
C GLN A 114 -4.77 20.41 3.51
N LYS A 115 -5.61 20.01 2.56
CA LYS A 115 -6.00 18.65 2.25
C LYS A 115 -5.68 18.39 0.79
N THR A 116 -5.42 17.15 0.41
CA THR A 116 -5.29 16.78 -1.02
C THR A 116 -6.58 17.12 -1.74
N ASP A 117 -6.45 17.84 -2.84
CA ASP A 117 -7.57 18.29 -3.67
C ASP A 117 -7.63 17.48 -4.96
N TYR A 118 -8.22 16.28 -4.85
CA TYR A 118 -8.32 15.36 -5.99
C TYR A 118 -9.17 15.91 -7.13
N GLY A 119 -10.19 16.72 -6.83
CA GLY A 119 -11.00 17.38 -7.86
C GLY A 119 -10.16 18.33 -8.72
N TRP A 120 -9.38 19.21 -8.08
CA TRP A 120 -8.47 20.10 -8.79
C TRP A 120 -7.40 19.33 -9.58
N LEU A 121 -6.83 18.25 -8.99
CA LEU A 121 -5.84 17.41 -9.66
C LEU A 121 -6.42 16.73 -10.91
N PHE A 122 -7.63 16.21 -10.82
CA PHE A 122 -8.32 15.59 -11.95
C PHE A 122 -8.49 16.56 -13.12
N GLU A 123 -8.89 17.79 -12.84
CA GLU A 123 -9.11 18.81 -13.88
C GLU A 123 -7.81 19.35 -14.48
N ASN A 124 -6.73 19.45 -13.68
CA ASN A 124 -5.55 20.23 -14.08
C ASN A 124 -4.31 19.40 -14.37
N LYS A 125 -4.12 18.25 -13.68
CA LYS A 125 -2.85 17.50 -13.76
C LYS A 125 -2.64 16.86 -15.14
N VAL A 126 -3.65 16.21 -15.70
CA VAL A 126 -3.56 15.57 -17.02
C VAL A 126 -3.32 16.63 -18.11
N ALA A 127 -3.96 17.79 -18.02
CA ALA A 127 -3.74 18.89 -18.95
C ALA A 127 -2.29 19.41 -18.92
N LEU A 128 -1.68 19.50 -17.73
CA LEU A 128 -0.27 19.86 -17.58
C LEU A 128 0.65 18.80 -18.19
N LEU A 129 0.38 17.51 -17.93
CA LEU A 129 1.17 16.40 -18.47
C LEU A 129 1.06 16.30 -20.00
N LYS A 130 -0.08 16.63 -20.60
CA LYS A 130 -0.22 16.73 -22.07
C LYS A 130 0.66 17.83 -22.66
N LYS A 131 0.80 18.97 -22.00
CA LYS A 131 1.73 20.03 -22.42
C LYS A 131 3.21 19.56 -22.31
N ALA A 132 3.53 18.83 -21.25
CA ALA A 132 4.86 18.24 -21.09
C ALA A 132 5.13 17.21 -22.20
N TYR A 133 4.19 16.33 -22.49
CA TYR A 133 4.28 15.35 -23.57
C TYR A 133 4.50 16.00 -24.96
N ALA A 134 3.83 17.09 -25.24
CA ALA A 134 4.01 17.81 -26.50
C ALA A 134 5.44 18.33 -26.76
N ARG A 135 6.24 18.47 -25.70
CA ARG A 135 7.68 18.87 -25.76
C ARG A 135 8.63 17.69 -25.55
N PHE A 136 8.08 16.52 -25.21
CA PHE A 136 8.88 15.34 -24.95
C PHE A 136 9.48 14.77 -26.25
N THR A 137 10.76 14.43 -26.23
CA THR A 137 11.42 13.71 -27.31
C THR A 137 11.74 12.30 -26.82
N LYS A 138 11.30 11.29 -27.56
CA LYS A 138 11.58 9.89 -27.23
C LYS A 138 13.09 9.66 -27.15
N THR A 139 13.52 9.01 -26.10
CA THR A 139 14.92 8.65 -25.83
C THR A 139 15.08 7.13 -25.84
N PRO A 140 16.30 6.60 -26.01
CA PRO A 140 16.54 5.15 -25.88
C PRO A 140 16.08 4.58 -24.52
N ASP A 141 16.22 5.34 -23.42
CA ASP A 141 15.74 4.93 -22.10
C ASP A 141 14.22 4.81 -22.03
N PHE A 142 13.50 5.70 -22.72
CA PHE A 142 12.05 5.61 -22.85
C PHE A 142 11.64 4.36 -23.65
N GLU A 143 12.31 4.07 -24.76
CA GLU A 143 12.04 2.87 -25.56
C GLU A 143 12.32 1.58 -24.76
N THR A 144 13.44 1.56 -24.02
CA THR A 144 13.76 0.46 -23.11
C THR A 144 12.67 0.29 -22.04
N PHE A 145 12.22 1.38 -21.41
CA PHE A 145 11.13 1.34 -20.43
C PHE A 145 9.85 0.76 -21.03
N CYS A 146 9.46 1.17 -22.22
CA CYS A 146 8.25 0.64 -22.88
C CYS A 146 8.39 -0.86 -23.16
N ASN A 147 9.54 -1.31 -23.64
CA ASN A 147 9.79 -2.73 -23.93
C ASN A 147 9.80 -3.58 -22.65
N ASP A 148 10.47 -3.11 -21.58
CA ASP A 148 10.58 -3.82 -20.29
C ASP A 148 9.26 -3.94 -19.51
N ASN A 149 8.25 -3.16 -19.90
CA ASN A 149 6.95 -3.11 -19.24
C ASN A 149 5.78 -3.41 -20.21
N ALA A 150 6.07 -3.95 -21.41
CA ALA A 150 5.06 -4.19 -22.44
C ALA A 150 3.94 -5.15 -21.99
N ASN A 151 4.21 -6.01 -21.01
CA ASN A 151 3.25 -6.97 -20.45
C ASN A 151 2.03 -6.33 -19.75
N TRP A 152 2.14 -5.06 -19.33
CA TRP A 152 1.03 -4.34 -18.67
C TRP A 152 0.83 -2.92 -19.21
N LEU A 153 1.91 -2.26 -19.66
CA LEU A 153 1.91 -0.84 -19.99
C LEU A 153 0.98 -0.49 -21.15
N ASP A 154 1.01 -1.31 -22.19
CA ASP A 154 0.18 -1.12 -23.40
C ASP A 154 -1.32 -1.23 -23.10
N ASP A 155 -1.71 -2.18 -22.25
CA ASP A 155 -3.11 -2.40 -21.90
C ASP A 155 -3.60 -1.28 -20.95
N TYR A 156 -2.78 -0.90 -19.98
CA TYR A 156 -3.08 0.25 -19.12
C TYR A 156 -3.22 1.55 -19.91
N ALA A 157 -2.27 1.83 -20.80
CA ALA A 157 -2.30 3.05 -21.61
C ALA A 157 -3.52 3.10 -22.53
N TYR A 158 -3.88 1.97 -23.13
CA TYR A 158 -5.09 1.88 -23.95
C TYR A 158 -6.36 2.00 -23.10
N PHE A 159 -6.43 1.34 -21.97
CA PHE A 159 -7.54 1.50 -21.02
C PHE A 159 -7.75 2.97 -20.64
N MET A 160 -6.69 3.69 -20.29
CA MET A 160 -6.75 5.10 -19.92
C MET A 160 -7.13 6.01 -21.11
N ALA A 161 -6.71 5.67 -22.33
CA ALA A 161 -7.14 6.36 -23.53
C ALA A 161 -8.65 6.22 -23.74
N LEU A 162 -9.20 5.02 -23.56
CA LEU A 162 -10.63 4.76 -23.62
C LEU A 162 -11.39 5.42 -22.46
N LYS A 163 -10.85 5.37 -21.23
CA LYS A 163 -11.45 6.10 -20.08
C LYS A 163 -11.63 7.57 -20.40
N SER A 164 -10.63 8.20 -21.02
CA SER A 164 -10.72 9.60 -21.47
C SER A 164 -11.79 9.80 -22.54
N ALA A 165 -11.84 8.92 -23.56
CA ALA A 165 -12.80 8.99 -24.66
C ALA A 165 -14.25 8.80 -24.19
N PHE A 166 -14.46 7.92 -23.20
CA PHE A 166 -15.77 7.62 -22.62
C PHE A 166 -16.07 8.44 -21.35
N CYS A 167 -15.44 9.61 -21.17
CA CYS A 167 -15.67 10.52 -20.04
C CYS A 167 -15.56 9.83 -18.66
N TYR A 168 -14.58 8.95 -18.51
CA TYR A 168 -14.27 8.18 -17.30
C TYR A 168 -15.40 7.26 -16.79
N LYS A 169 -16.37 6.91 -17.64
CA LYS A 169 -17.36 5.88 -17.31
C LYS A 169 -16.67 4.55 -16.99
N PRO A 170 -17.24 3.72 -16.12
CA PRO A 170 -16.77 2.35 -15.91
C PRO A 170 -16.74 1.56 -17.23
N TRP A 171 -15.74 0.69 -17.40
CA TRP A 171 -15.55 -0.02 -18.68
C TRP A 171 -16.73 -0.96 -19.03
N ASN A 172 -17.42 -1.50 -18.05
CA ASN A 172 -18.60 -2.33 -18.26
C ASN A 172 -19.82 -1.56 -18.81
N GLU A 173 -19.78 -0.22 -18.82
CA GLU A 173 -20.77 0.65 -19.44
C GLU A 173 -20.37 1.12 -20.85
N TRP A 174 -19.21 0.70 -21.37
CA TRP A 174 -18.80 1.01 -22.73
C TRP A 174 -19.58 0.17 -23.75
N GLU A 175 -19.58 0.59 -25.00
CA GLU A 175 -20.12 -0.19 -26.12
C GLU A 175 -19.32 -1.48 -26.30
N ASP A 176 -19.94 -2.57 -26.78
CA ASP A 176 -19.33 -3.89 -26.94
C ASP A 176 -18.05 -3.90 -27.77
N ASP A 177 -17.94 -2.97 -28.71
CA ASP A 177 -16.72 -2.75 -29.50
C ASP A 177 -15.49 -2.39 -28.65
N PHE A 178 -15.70 -1.89 -27.43
CA PHE A 178 -14.66 -1.46 -26.49
C PHE A 178 -14.73 -2.18 -25.15
N ARG A 179 -15.92 -2.56 -24.70
CA ARG A 179 -16.15 -3.31 -23.47
C ARG A 179 -15.49 -4.69 -23.54
N ILE A 180 -15.60 -5.34 -24.70
CA ILE A 180 -14.97 -6.64 -24.96
C ILE A 180 -13.54 -6.39 -25.45
N TYR A 181 -12.55 -6.74 -24.62
CA TYR A 181 -11.14 -6.46 -24.89
C TYR A 181 -10.67 -6.95 -26.27
N ALA A 182 -11.08 -8.16 -26.69
CA ALA A 182 -10.71 -8.71 -28.00
C ALA A 182 -11.20 -7.83 -29.16
N ASN A 183 -12.42 -7.25 -29.05
CA ASN A 183 -12.97 -6.35 -30.04
C ASN A 183 -12.22 -4.99 -30.04
N ALA A 184 -11.91 -4.48 -28.83
CA ALA A 184 -11.20 -3.23 -28.65
C ALA A 184 -9.81 -3.24 -29.31
N GLN A 185 -9.11 -4.38 -29.31
CA GLN A 185 -7.80 -4.49 -29.96
C GLN A 185 -7.80 -4.12 -31.43
N ALA A 186 -8.90 -4.38 -32.17
CA ALA A 186 -9.04 -4.01 -33.57
C ALA A 186 -9.07 -2.48 -33.80
N LYS A 187 -9.40 -1.69 -32.75
CA LYS A 187 -9.51 -0.23 -32.79
C LYS A 187 -8.35 0.48 -32.10
N LYS A 188 -7.38 -0.26 -31.54
CA LYS A 188 -6.27 0.30 -30.75
C LYS A 188 -5.45 1.34 -31.51
N ALA A 189 -5.30 1.16 -32.83
CA ALA A 189 -4.56 2.08 -33.68
C ALA A 189 -5.16 3.50 -33.72
N ASP A 190 -6.48 3.63 -33.56
CA ASP A 190 -7.18 4.92 -33.58
C ASP A 190 -6.84 5.77 -32.34
N TYR A 191 -6.27 5.16 -31.30
CA TYR A 191 -5.89 5.77 -30.03
C TYR A 191 -4.37 5.88 -29.83
N ALA A 192 -3.58 5.68 -30.89
CA ALA A 192 -2.11 5.58 -30.81
C ALA A 192 -1.44 6.77 -30.09
N ASP A 193 -1.91 8.00 -30.34
CA ASP A 193 -1.34 9.21 -29.72
C ASP A 193 -1.65 9.28 -28.22
N GLU A 194 -2.86 8.89 -27.81
CA GLU A 194 -3.25 8.89 -26.41
C GLU A 194 -2.56 7.76 -25.62
N ILE A 195 -2.37 6.60 -26.27
CA ILE A 195 -1.57 5.49 -25.72
C ILE A 195 -0.12 5.95 -25.50
N ALA A 196 0.49 6.61 -26.50
CA ALA A 196 1.84 7.12 -26.39
C ALA A 196 1.98 8.20 -25.29
N PHE A 197 0.94 9.02 -25.09
CA PHE A 197 0.89 9.94 -23.96
C PHE A 197 0.93 9.20 -22.60
N TRP A 198 0.14 8.15 -22.43
CA TRP A 198 0.14 7.39 -21.17
C TRP A 198 1.42 6.59 -20.96
N HIS A 199 2.10 6.14 -22.01
CA HIS A 199 3.45 5.60 -21.92
C HIS A 199 4.44 6.64 -21.36
N PHE A 200 4.40 7.86 -21.89
CA PHE A 200 5.20 8.97 -21.38
C PHE A 200 4.91 9.27 -19.90
N VAL A 201 3.64 9.29 -19.51
CA VAL A 201 3.23 9.54 -18.12
C VAL A 201 3.82 8.49 -17.17
N GLN A 202 3.76 7.21 -17.54
CA GLN A 202 4.31 6.14 -16.72
C GLN A 202 5.85 6.14 -16.71
N TYR A 203 6.47 6.53 -17.81
CA TYR A 203 7.91 6.73 -17.86
C TYR A 203 8.39 7.85 -16.91
N GLU A 204 7.74 9.00 -16.91
CA GLU A 204 8.03 10.09 -15.99
C GLU A 204 7.82 9.69 -14.52
N PHE A 205 6.72 9.00 -14.23
CA PHE A 205 6.47 8.46 -12.89
C PHE A 205 7.62 7.58 -12.42
N VAL A 206 7.99 6.56 -13.21
CA VAL A 206 9.05 5.60 -12.84
C VAL A 206 10.42 6.29 -12.76
N SER A 207 10.71 7.21 -13.67
CA SER A 207 11.96 7.98 -13.68
C SER A 207 12.12 8.80 -12.40
N GLU A 208 11.09 9.57 -12.03
CA GLU A 208 11.14 10.40 -10.82
C GLU A 208 11.15 9.55 -9.53
N TRP A 209 10.39 8.45 -9.49
CA TRP A 209 10.41 7.56 -8.33
C TRP A 209 11.75 6.85 -8.13
N LYS A 210 12.40 6.41 -9.21
CA LYS A 210 13.76 5.87 -9.16
C LYS A 210 14.76 6.88 -8.57
N ASP A 211 14.62 8.16 -8.88
CA ASP A 211 15.47 9.20 -8.29
C ASP A 211 15.22 9.37 -6.79
N VAL A 212 13.96 9.26 -6.33
CA VAL A 212 13.62 9.26 -4.90
C VAL A 212 14.21 8.04 -4.20
N LEU A 213 14.05 6.84 -4.75
CA LEU A 213 14.62 5.61 -4.19
C LEU A 213 16.14 5.69 -4.10
N LYS A 214 16.80 6.12 -5.17
CA LYS A 214 18.25 6.32 -5.19
C LYS A 214 18.69 7.28 -4.09
N TYR A 215 17.98 8.39 -3.89
CA TYR A 215 18.26 9.33 -2.82
C TYR A 215 18.07 8.71 -1.43
N ALA A 216 16.97 7.98 -1.22
CA ALA A 216 16.69 7.27 0.02
C ALA A 216 17.79 6.26 0.35
N HIS A 217 18.20 5.44 -0.63
CA HIS A 217 19.26 4.45 -0.46
C HIS A 217 20.61 5.08 -0.15
N GLN A 218 20.99 6.18 -0.82
CA GLN A 218 22.21 6.94 -0.52
C GLN A 218 22.23 7.46 0.93
N LYS A 219 21.06 7.70 1.51
CA LYS A 219 20.87 8.13 2.90
C LYS A 219 20.66 6.98 3.89
N GLY A 220 20.69 5.73 3.44
CA GLY A 220 20.49 4.55 4.27
C GLY A 220 19.04 4.35 4.73
N ILE A 221 18.08 4.87 3.98
CA ILE A 221 16.63 4.70 4.22
C ILE A 221 16.10 3.58 3.33
N THR A 222 15.37 2.66 3.93
CA THR A 222 14.64 1.56 3.28
C THR A 222 13.19 1.96 3.09
N VAL A 223 12.63 1.72 1.90
CA VAL A 223 11.23 2.02 1.57
C VAL A 223 10.39 0.75 1.65
N ILE A 224 9.32 0.80 2.44
CA ILE A 224 8.33 -0.26 2.56
C ILE A 224 7.10 0.18 1.79
N GLY A 225 6.78 -0.54 0.71
CA GLY A 225 5.57 -0.32 -0.08
C GLY A 225 4.39 -1.14 0.41
N ASP A 226 3.27 -0.94 -0.26
CA ASP A 226 2.00 -1.58 0.09
C ASP A 226 1.29 -2.07 -1.18
N MET A 227 0.71 -3.26 -1.13
CA MET A 227 -0.01 -3.89 -2.24
C MET A 227 -1.36 -4.41 -1.75
N PRO A 228 -2.46 -3.84 -2.24
CA PRO A 228 -3.79 -4.41 -2.00
C PRO A 228 -3.89 -5.82 -2.57
N ILE A 229 -4.54 -6.75 -1.86
CA ILE A 229 -4.75 -8.10 -2.39
C ILE A 229 -5.64 -8.06 -3.65
N TYR A 230 -6.75 -7.34 -3.59
CA TYR A 230 -7.71 -7.27 -4.70
C TYR A 230 -7.43 -6.11 -5.65
N VAL A 231 -8.01 -6.20 -6.84
CA VAL A 231 -8.04 -5.13 -7.85
C VAL A 231 -9.42 -4.51 -7.91
N ALA A 232 -9.53 -3.28 -8.39
CA ALA A 232 -10.82 -2.69 -8.68
C ALA A 232 -11.47 -3.36 -9.88
N TYR A 233 -12.80 -3.50 -9.88
CA TYR A 233 -13.51 -4.02 -11.06
C TYR A 233 -13.33 -3.08 -12.26
N ASP A 234 -13.42 -1.77 -12.05
CA ASP A 234 -13.14 -0.75 -13.09
C ASP A 234 -11.62 -0.52 -13.19
N SER A 235 -10.91 -1.51 -13.75
CA SER A 235 -9.45 -1.49 -13.92
C SER A 235 -9.02 -2.10 -15.25
N ALA A 236 -7.84 -1.71 -15.70
CA ALA A 236 -7.17 -2.31 -16.85
C ALA A 236 -6.93 -3.82 -16.61
N ASP A 237 -6.63 -4.20 -15.37
CA ASP A 237 -6.38 -5.60 -14.99
C ASP A 237 -7.56 -6.51 -15.31
N VAL A 238 -8.78 -6.10 -14.93
CA VAL A 238 -10.00 -6.90 -15.17
C VAL A 238 -10.43 -6.79 -16.64
N TRP A 239 -10.37 -5.60 -17.22
CA TRP A 239 -10.78 -5.38 -18.61
C TRP A 239 -9.93 -6.16 -19.61
N SER A 240 -8.59 -6.17 -19.43
CA SER A 240 -7.68 -6.88 -20.36
C SER A 240 -7.58 -8.38 -20.08
N ASN A 241 -7.85 -8.82 -18.86
CA ASN A 241 -7.71 -10.23 -18.46
C ASN A 241 -8.96 -10.79 -17.75
N PRO A 242 -10.17 -10.68 -18.33
CA PRO A 242 -11.40 -11.05 -17.64
C PRO A 242 -11.46 -12.52 -17.23
N SER A 243 -10.75 -13.41 -17.95
CA SER A 243 -10.70 -14.85 -17.64
C SER A 243 -9.96 -15.18 -16.35
N MET A 244 -9.25 -14.23 -15.74
CA MET A 244 -8.58 -14.40 -14.44
C MET A 244 -9.51 -14.15 -13.25
N TYR A 245 -10.76 -13.79 -13.50
CA TYR A 245 -11.73 -13.40 -12.47
C TYR A 245 -13.02 -14.19 -12.60
N LEU A 246 -13.76 -14.36 -11.50
CA LEU A 246 -15.05 -15.03 -11.47
C LEU A 246 -16.14 -14.10 -12.00
N LEU A 247 -16.22 -13.99 -13.31
CA LEU A 247 -17.20 -13.18 -14.05
C LEU A 247 -18.24 -14.07 -14.73
N ASP A 248 -19.43 -13.51 -15.00
CA ASP A 248 -20.45 -14.16 -15.84
C ASP A 248 -20.20 -13.89 -17.35
N GLU A 249 -21.11 -14.38 -18.21
CA GLU A 249 -21.04 -14.21 -19.65
C GLU A 249 -21.11 -12.73 -20.10
N ASP A 250 -21.73 -11.88 -19.28
CA ASP A 250 -21.83 -10.43 -19.48
C ASP A 250 -20.63 -9.66 -18.85
N LEU A 251 -19.63 -10.39 -18.37
CA LEU A 251 -18.43 -9.87 -17.72
C LEU A 251 -18.69 -9.18 -16.36
N ASN A 252 -19.84 -9.40 -15.73
CA ASN A 252 -20.08 -8.93 -14.36
C ASN A 252 -19.52 -9.90 -13.32
N PRO A 253 -19.04 -9.42 -12.18
CA PRO A 253 -18.65 -10.31 -11.09
C PRO A 253 -19.80 -11.22 -10.65
N THR A 254 -19.58 -12.51 -10.52
CA THR A 254 -20.56 -13.45 -9.95
C THR A 254 -20.57 -13.33 -8.43
N VAL A 255 -19.39 -13.10 -7.86
CA VAL A 255 -19.15 -12.85 -6.43
C VAL A 255 -18.13 -11.72 -6.28
N VAL A 256 -18.17 -11.03 -5.15
CA VAL A 256 -17.25 -9.94 -4.81
C VAL A 256 -16.62 -10.16 -3.44
N ALA A 257 -15.48 -9.51 -3.23
CA ALA A 257 -14.76 -9.56 -1.97
C ALA A 257 -15.42 -8.74 -0.87
N GLY A 258 -15.20 -9.18 0.36
CA GLY A 258 -15.59 -8.46 1.56
C GLY A 258 -15.09 -9.11 2.83
N CYS A 259 -15.67 -8.73 3.95
CA CYS A 259 -15.38 -9.25 5.28
C CYS A 259 -16.68 -9.60 6.01
N PRO A 260 -16.71 -10.69 6.79
CA PRO A 260 -17.90 -11.05 7.55
C PRO A 260 -18.24 -9.98 8.60
N PRO A 261 -19.49 -9.98 9.12
CA PRO A 261 -19.85 -9.18 10.29
C PRO A 261 -18.91 -9.42 11.48
N ASP A 262 -18.55 -8.35 12.15
CA ASP A 262 -17.73 -8.36 13.36
C ASP A 262 -18.20 -7.31 14.38
N ALA A 263 -17.44 -7.14 15.48
CA ALA A 263 -17.76 -6.18 16.53
C ALA A 263 -17.67 -4.70 16.08
N TYR A 264 -17.02 -4.42 14.94
CA TYR A 264 -16.81 -3.07 14.40
C TYR A 264 -17.73 -2.77 13.22
N ALA A 265 -18.19 -3.82 12.51
CA ALA A 265 -19.07 -3.71 11.34
C ALA A 265 -20.17 -4.76 11.41
N GLU A 266 -21.36 -4.38 11.94
CA GLU A 266 -22.50 -5.28 12.17
C GLU A 266 -23.01 -5.96 10.87
N ASP A 267 -22.90 -5.28 9.72
CA ASP A 267 -23.26 -5.79 8.40
C ASP A 267 -22.08 -6.43 7.64
N GLY A 268 -20.90 -6.49 8.28
CA GLY A 268 -19.64 -6.79 7.62
C GLY A 268 -19.20 -5.67 6.68
N GLN A 269 -18.23 -5.98 5.84
CA GLN A 269 -17.73 -5.02 4.84
C GLN A 269 -17.92 -5.59 3.43
N LEU A 270 -18.58 -4.85 2.57
CA LEU A 270 -18.74 -5.14 1.14
C LEU A 270 -17.75 -4.28 0.36
N TRP A 271 -16.64 -4.87 -0.14
CA TRP A 271 -15.59 -4.13 -0.83
C TRP A 271 -15.86 -3.99 -2.33
N GLY A 272 -16.62 -4.94 -2.92
CA GLY A 272 -17.03 -4.88 -4.32
C GLY A 272 -15.94 -5.27 -5.34
N ASN A 273 -14.77 -5.67 -4.89
CA ASN A 273 -13.70 -6.13 -5.78
C ASN A 273 -14.05 -7.50 -6.36
N PRO A 274 -13.77 -7.76 -7.65
CA PRO A 274 -13.96 -9.09 -8.24
C PRO A 274 -13.01 -10.10 -7.61
N ILE A 275 -13.44 -11.35 -7.55
CA ILE A 275 -12.65 -12.46 -7.03
C ILE A 275 -11.83 -13.08 -8.15
N TYR A 276 -10.59 -13.43 -7.87
CA TYR A 276 -9.71 -14.17 -8.77
C TYR A 276 -10.20 -15.59 -8.98
N ASP A 277 -10.08 -16.10 -10.22
CA ASP A 277 -10.15 -17.52 -10.52
C ASP A 277 -8.77 -18.14 -10.25
N TYR A 278 -8.54 -18.53 -8.99
CA TYR A 278 -7.25 -19.09 -8.59
C TYR A 278 -6.94 -20.43 -9.23
N ASP A 279 -7.96 -21.20 -9.62
CA ASP A 279 -7.77 -22.47 -10.35
C ASP A 279 -7.21 -22.18 -11.75
N LYS A 280 -7.79 -21.19 -12.43
CA LYS A 280 -7.30 -20.73 -13.73
C LYS A 280 -5.90 -20.13 -13.65
N MET A 281 -5.62 -19.32 -12.64
CA MET A 281 -4.28 -18.78 -12.42
C MET A 281 -3.23 -19.87 -12.11
N ALA A 282 -3.62 -20.95 -11.46
CA ALA A 282 -2.71 -22.05 -11.16
C ALA A 282 -2.25 -22.79 -12.44
N GLU A 283 -3.06 -22.84 -13.52
CA GLU A 283 -2.71 -23.49 -14.79
C GLU A 283 -1.41 -22.94 -15.39
N ASN A 284 -1.10 -21.66 -15.18
CA ASN A 284 0.13 -21.01 -15.66
C ASN A 284 1.14 -20.68 -14.55
N GLY A 285 0.98 -21.27 -13.35
CA GLY A 285 1.88 -21.04 -12.23
C GLY A 285 1.74 -19.64 -11.59
N TYR A 286 0.55 -19.09 -11.62
CA TYR A 286 0.22 -17.77 -11.04
C TYR A 286 1.02 -16.61 -11.67
N GLU A 287 1.33 -16.66 -12.98
CA GLU A 287 2.21 -15.70 -13.68
C GLU A 287 1.83 -14.24 -13.38
N TRP A 288 0.56 -13.89 -13.47
CA TRP A 288 0.09 -12.52 -13.16
C TRP A 288 0.45 -12.06 -11.75
N TRP A 289 0.33 -12.95 -10.73
CA TRP A 289 0.71 -12.64 -9.36
C TRP A 289 2.22 -12.43 -9.21
N ILE A 290 3.00 -13.25 -9.91
CA ILE A 290 4.46 -13.13 -9.89
C ILE A 290 4.88 -11.80 -10.51
N GLU A 291 4.36 -11.46 -11.69
CA GLU A 291 4.63 -10.19 -12.37
C GLU A 291 4.24 -8.99 -11.51
N ARG A 292 3.08 -9.04 -10.83
CA ARG A 292 2.63 -7.99 -9.93
C ARG A 292 3.58 -7.80 -8.74
N ILE A 293 4.02 -8.87 -8.12
CA ILE A 293 4.98 -8.82 -7.01
C ILE A 293 6.36 -8.34 -7.50
N GLU A 294 6.83 -8.81 -8.67
CA GLU A 294 8.07 -8.31 -9.30
C GLU A 294 7.99 -6.81 -9.57
N GLN A 295 6.86 -6.32 -10.07
CA GLN A 295 6.66 -4.89 -10.29
C GLN A 295 6.71 -4.09 -8.98
N CYS A 296 6.14 -4.62 -7.90
CA CYS A 296 6.26 -4.00 -6.58
C CYS A 296 7.72 -3.90 -6.14
N PHE A 297 8.55 -4.93 -6.35
CA PHE A 297 9.97 -4.90 -5.99
C PHE A 297 10.83 -4.01 -6.91
N LYS A 298 10.33 -3.57 -8.07
CA LYS A 298 10.95 -2.47 -8.83
C LYS A 298 10.72 -1.10 -8.17
N LEU A 299 9.66 -0.99 -7.33
CA LEU A 299 9.25 0.26 -6.68
C LEU A 299 9.60 0.32 -5.19
N TYR A 300 9.80 -0.82 -4.52
CA TYR A 300 9.96 -0.91 -3.07
C TYR A 300 11.07 -1.89 -2.67
N ASP A 301 11.68 -1.67 -1.53
CA ASP A 301 12.68 -2.59 -0.96
C ASP A 301 12.01 -3.75 -0.21
N ILE A 302 10.83 -3.48 0.36
CA ILE A 302 10.02 -4.41 1.13
C ILE A 302 8.57 -4.17 0.74
N LEU A 303 7.82 -5.24 0.64
CA LEU A 303 6.42 -5.22 0.25
C LEU A 303 5.52 -5.62 1.44
N ARG A 304 4.64 -4.72 1.89
CA ARG A 304 3.50 -5.10 2.72
C ARG A 304 2.40 -5.62 1.79
N ILE A 305 1.92 -6.82 2.06
CA ILE A 305 0.72 -7.34 1.39
C ILE A 305 -0.46 -7.13 2.31
N ASP A 306 -1.39 -6.31 1.84
CA ASP A 306 -2.65 -6.01 2.51
C ASP A 306 -3.58 -7.22 2.48
N HIS A 307 -4.32 -7.45 3.58
CA HIS A 307 -5.26 -8.56 3.74
C HIS A 307 -4.67 -9.94 3.39
N PHE A 308 -3.46 -10.25 3.90
CA PHE A 308 -2.73 -11.49 3.60
C PHE A 308 -3.55 -12.76 3.87
N ARG A 309 -4.48 -12.72 4.86
CA ARG A 309 -5.35 -13.86 5.13
C ARG A 309 -6.12 -14.36 3.91
N GLY A 310 -6.42 -13.47 2.94
CA GLY A 310 -7.13 -13.83 1.71
C GLY A 310 -6.41 -14.87 0.86
N PHE A 311 -5.11 -15.09 1.06
CA PHE A 311 -4.40 -16.18 0.40
C PHE A 311 -4.59 -17.54 1.07
N ALA A 312 -4.92 -17.60 2.36
CA ALA A 312 -5.31 -18.85 3.04
C ALA A 312 -6.80 -19.13 2.81
N SER A 313 -7.62 -18.17 3.17
CA SER A 313 -9.07 -18.21 2.94
C SER A 313 -9.62 -16.80 2.77
N TYR A 314 -10.51 -16.61 1.80
CA TYR A 314 -11.12 -15.34 1.46
C TYR A 314 -12.64 -15.39 1.55
N PHE A 315 -13.25 -14.24 1.84
CA PHE A 315 -14.68 -14.14 2.05
C PHE A 315 -15.36 -13.58 0.80
N VAL A 316 -16.33 -14.31 0.25
CA VAL A 316 -17.06 -13.93 -0.96
C VAL A 316 -18.52 -13.63 -0.65
N ILE A 317 -19.06 -12.66 -1.35
CA ILE A 317 -20.44 -12.21 -1.24
C ILE A 317 -21.04 -12.27 -2.64
N SER A 318 -22.23 -12.82 -2.79
CA SER A 318 -22.92 -12.85 -4.09
C SER A 318 -23.10 -11.44 -4.62
N ASN A 319 -22.83 -11.24 -5.91
CA ASN A 319 -23.01 -9.92 -6.53
C ASN A 319 -24.47 -9.46 -6.39
N GLY A 320 -24.68 -8.16 -6.10
CA GLY A 320 -26.01 -7.59 -5.88
C GLY A 320 -26.50 -7.63 -4.42
N GLU A 321 -25.82 -8.34 -3.52
CA GLU A 321 -26.10 -8.25 -2.09
C GLU A 321 -25.76 -6.84 -1.56
N LYS A 322 -26.53 -6.39 -0.56
CA LYS A 322 -26.33 -5.05 0.04
C LYS A 322 -25.44 -5.06 1.27
N THR A 323 -25.22 -6.22 1.86
CA THR A 323 -24.42 -6.43 3.08
C THR A 323 -23.57 -7.69 2.93
N ALA A 324 -22.59 -7.85 3.80
CA ALA A 324 -21.74 -9.04 3.81
C ALA A 324 -22.32 -10.21 4.66
N ARG A 325 -23.53 -10.08 5.22
CA ARG A 325 -24.11 -11.05 6.16
C ARG A 325 -24.25 -12.47 5.58
N ASN A 326 -24.51 -12.59 4.27
CA ASN A 326 -24.76 -13.87 3.60
C ASN A 326 -23.52 -14.41 2.87
N GLY A 327 -22.34 -13.82 3.11
CA GLY A 327 -21.11 -14.26 2.45
C GLY A 327 -20.61 -15.62 2.95
N LYS A 328 -19.61 -16.16 2.24
CA LYS A 328 -19.03 -17.49 2.51
C LYS A 328 -17.52 -17.44 2.41
N TRP A 329 -16.84 -18.25 3.23
CA TRP A 329 -15.43 -18.49 3.12
C TRP A 329 -15.10 -19.45 1.97
N GLN A 330 -14.05 -19.13 1.21
CA GLN A 330 -13.47 -19.96 0.16
C GLN A 330 -11.99 -20.18 0.48
N VAL A 331 -11.46 -21.31 0.03
CA VAL A 331 -10.03 -21.62 0.20
C VAL A 331 -9.21 -20.82 -0.82
N GLY A 332 -8.16 -20.17 -0.35
CA GLY A 332 -7.24 -19.40 -1.19
C GLY A 332 -6.14 -20.28 -1.84
N PRO A 333 -5.26 -19.66 -2.67
CA PRO A 333 -4.19 -20.38 -3.37
C PRO A 333 -3.10 -20.91 -2.42
N GLY A 334 -3.02 -20.37 -1.22
CA GLY A 334 -2.18 -20.83 -0.14
C GLY A 334 -0.71 -21.00 -0.50
N LYS A 335 -0.15 -22.14 -0.09
CA LYS A 335 1.27 -22.49 -0.29
C LYS A 335 1.66 -22.53 -1.76
N ALA A 336 0.76 -22.96 -2.65
CA ALA A 336 1.06 -23.13 -4.07
C ALA A 336 1.52 -21.81 -4.73
N LEU A 337 0.83 -20.70 -4.43
CA LEU A 337 1.25 -19.39 -4.92
C LEU A 337 2.63 -18.98 -4.36
N PHE A 338 2.85 -19.13 -3.05
CA PHE A 338 4.11 -18.67 -2.43
C PHE A 338 5.30 -19.58 -2.76
N ASP A 339 5.07 -20.84 -3.14
CA ASP A 339 6.10 -21.69 -3.73
C ASP A 339 6.59 -21.13 -5.08
N GLU A 340 5.67 -20.68 -5.94
CA GLU A 340 6.04 -20.03 -7.21
C GLU A 340 6.73 -18.66 -6.96
N VAL A 341 6.24 -17.86 -6.03
CA VAL A 341 6.91 -16.61 -5.61
C VAL A 341 8.33 -16.90 -5.15
N SER A 342 8.54 -17.91 -4.30
CA SER A 342 9.87 -18.24 -3.79
C SER A 342 10.84 -18.73 -4.86
N LYS A 343 10.34 -19.38 -5.91
CA LYS A 343 11.15 -19.83 -7.06
C LYS A 343 11.59 -18.67 -7.94
N ARG A 344 10.68 -17.73 -8.20
CA ARG A 344 10.90 -16.62 -9.12
C ARG A 344 11.56 -15.40 -8.44
N ILE A 345 11.23 -15.17 -7.17
CA ILE A 345 11.71 -14.05 -6.37
C ILE A 345 12.32 -14.57 -5.04
N PRO A 346 13.45 -15.26 -5.07
CA PRO A 346 13.97 -16.05 -3.92
C PRO A 346 14.32 -15.22 -2.68
N ASN A 347 14.44 -13.90 -2.80
CA ASN A 347 14.76 -13.00 -1.69
C ASN A 347 13.64 -11.98 -1.44
N ALA A 348 12.40 -12.29 -1.82
CA ALA A 348 11.26 -11.42 -1.59
C ALA A 348 11.11 -11.09 -0.10
N LYS A 349 11.18 -9.80 0.23
CA LYS A 349 10.96 -9.29 1.58
C LYS A 349 9.51 -8.84 1.72
N ILE A 350 8.68 -9.70 2.28
CA ILE A 350 7.24 -9.47 2.39
C ILE A 350 6.83 -9.34 3.85
N ILE A 351 6.05 -8.33 4.18
CA ILE A 351 5.31 -8.16 5.45
C ILE A 351 3.88 -8.58 5.17
N ALA A 352 3.34 -9.48 5.97
CA ALA A 352 1.96 -9.89 5.85
C ALA A 352 1.06 -9.08 6.78
N GLU A 353 0.01 -8.47 6.25
CA GLU A 353 -1.04 -7.92 7.09
C GLU A 353 -1.96 -9.07 7.54
N ASP A 354 -1.81 -9.42 8.81
CA ASP A 354 -2.50 -10.51 9.50
C ASP A 354 -3.41 -9.97 10.62
N LEU A 355 -4.18 -8.92 10.31
CA LEU A 355 -5.10 -8.30 11.25
C LEU A 355 -6.53 -8.88 11.12
N GLY A 356 -7.35 -8.65 12.15
CA GLY A 356 -8.75 -9.09 12.18
C GLY A 356 -8.94 -10.53 12.66
N TYR A 357 -9.87 -11.28 12.06
CA TYR A 357 -10.17 -12.65 12.46
C TYR A 357 -9.16 -13.65 11.88
N ILE A 358 -8.16 -14.01 12.66
CA ILE A 358 -7.06 -14.89 12.24
C ILE A 358 -7.32 -16.33 12.68
N THR A 359 -7.47 -17.23 11.71
CA THR A 359 -7.69 -18.67 11.86
C THR A 359 -6.39 -19.46 11.77
N ASP A 360 -6.41 -20.74 12.11
CA ASP A 360 -5.21 -21.58 12.14
C ASP A 360 -4.58 -21.74 10.74
N ASP A 361 -5.38 -21.83 9.68
CA ASP A 361 -4.92 -21.88 8.29
C ASP A 361 -4.09 -20.64 7.89
N VAL A 362 -4.49 -19.46 8.37
CA VAL A 362 -3.73 -18.21 8.15
C VAL A 362 -2.40 -18.25 8.92
N ARG A 363 -2.42 -18.70 10.18
CA ARG A 363 -1.20 -18.86 11.00
C ARG A 363 -0.24 -19.87 10.39
N GLU A 364 -0.75 -20.99 9.88
CA GLU A 364 0.04 -22.00 9.20
C GLU A 364 0.66 -21.47 7.91
N LEU A 365 -0.09 -20.71 7.10
CA LEU A 365 0.45 -20.11 5.87
C LEU A 365 1.52 -19.06 6.19
N LEU A 366 1.27 -18.20 7.19
CA LEU A 366 2.25 -17.20 7.62
C LEU A 366 3.56 -17.87 8.11
N ALA A 367 3.44 -18.91 8.94
CA ALA A 367 4.58 -19.68 9.43
C ALA A 367 5.32 -20.41 8.28
N TYR A 368 4.58 -20.95 7.31
CA TYR A 368 5.16 -21.59 6.13
C TYR A 368 5.99 -20.62 5.29
N CYS A 369 5.46 -19.41 5.05
CA CYS A 369 6.16 -18.37 4.30
C CYS A 369 7.31 -17.72 5.09
N GLY A 370 7.28 -17.78 6.43
CA GLY A 370 8.24 -17.10 7.29
C GLY A 370 8.12 -15.58 7.30
N PHE A 371 7.01 -15.03 6.81
CA PHE A 371 6.80 -13.58 6.76
C PHE A 371 6.49 -13.02 8.16
N PRO A 372 7.02 -11.81 8.52
CA PRO A 372 6.57 -11.12 9.71
C PRO A 372 5.12 -10.65 9.55
N GLY A 373 4.34 -10.87 10.60
CA GLY A 373 3.00 -10.30 10.75
C GLY A 373 3.02 -8.94 11.43
N MET A 374 1.86 -8.31 11.51
CA MET A 374 1.66 -6.98 12.10
C MET A 374 1.11 -7.09 13.53
N LYS A 375 1.61 -6.26 14.43
CA LYS A 375 1.15 -6.13 15.81
C LYS A 375 0.72 -4.69 16.08
N VAL A 376 -0.58 -4.40 15.92
CA VAL A 376 -1.15 -3.06 16.15
C VAL A 376 -1.53 -2.93 17.62
N LEU A 377 -0.86 -2.04 18.33
CA LEU A 377 -1.00 -1.90 19.79
C LEU A 377 -2.40 -1.47 20.24
N GLN A 378 -3.20 -0.84 19.38
CA GLN A 378 -4.58 -0.49 19.73
C GLN A 378 -5.44 -1.72 20.03
N PHE A 379 -5.06 -2.91 19.56
CA PHE A 379 -5.74 -4.18 19.84
C PHE A 379 -5.19 -4.92 21.08
N ALA A 380 -4.10 -4.41 21.68
CA ALA A 380 -3.41 -5.08 22.79
C ALA A 380 -4.11 -4.99 24.13
N PHE A 381 -4.99 -4.00 24.34
CA PHE A 381 -5.48 -3.63 25.68
C PHE A 381 -6.91 -4.11 25.95
N SER A 382 -7.20 -5.38 25.67
CA SER A 382 -8.50 -6.01 25.89
C SER A 382 -8.77 -6.42 27.36
N GLY A 383 -7.74 -6.33 28.21
CA GLY A 383 -7.79 -6.89 29.57
C GLY A 383 -7.32 -8.34 29.68
N ASP A 384 -7.20 -9.04 28.56
CA ASP A 384 -6.62 -10.38 28.50
C ASP A 384 -5.08 -10.32 28.58
N ASP A 385 -4.51 -10.94 29.60
CA ASP A 385 -3.05 -10.99 29.82
C ASP A 385 -2.33 -11.84 28.75
N ASP A 386 -3.02 -12.75 28.07
CA ASP A 386 -2.49 -13.60 27.00
C ASP A 386 -2.71 -12.99 25.60
N ASN A 387 -3.25 -11.76 25.51
CA ASN A 387 -3.45 -11.08 24.24
C ASN A 387 -2.16 -11.03 23.42
N GLU A 388 -2.19 -11.58 22.20
CA GLU A 388 -1.04 -11.71 21.32
C GLU A 388 -0.46 -10.38 20.79
N TYR A 389 -1.20 -9.28 20.93
CA TYR A 389 -0.73 -7.94 20.58
C TYR A 389 0.06 -7.27 21.71
N LEU A 390 0.06 -7.81 22.94
CA LEU A 390 0.91 -7.34 24.01
C LEU A 390 2.38 -7.74 23.76
N PRO A 391 3.35 -6.81 23.77
CA PRO A 391 4.76 -7.11 23.53
C PRO A 391 5.36 -8.23 24.39
N LYS A 392 4.87 -8.42 25.62
CA LYS A 392 5.30 -9.52 26.50
C LYS A 392 4.93 -10.91 25.96
N ASN A 393 3.94 -10.99 25.05
CA ASN A 393 3.43 -12.25 24.49
C ASN A 393 3.96 -12.52 23.06
N TYR A 394 4.83 -11.65 22.52
CA TYR A 394 5.43 -11.91 21.20
C TYR A 394 6.29 -13.16 21.24
N LYS A 395 5.98 -14.14 20.38
CA LYS A 395 6.66 -15.44 20.33
C LYS A 395 8.06 -15.37 19.71
N SER A 396 8.31 -14.34 18.90
CA SER A 396 9.62 -14.07 18.27
C SER A 396 9.74 -12.58 17.94
N ASP A 397 10.92 -12.15 17.52
CA ASP A 397 11.19 -10.82 17.00
C ASP A 397 10.72 -10.64 15.55
N ASN A 398 10.34 -11.73 14.84
CA ASN A 398 9.86 -11.71 13.47
C ASN A 398 8.43 -11.15 13.37
N CYS A 399 8.24 -9.92 13.78
CA CYS A 399 7.00 -9.16 13.69
C CYS A 399 7.29 -7.66 13.57
N ILE A 400 6.28 -6.92 13.10
CA ILE A 400 6.30 -5.47 12.99
C ILE A 400 5.27 -4.90 13.95
N VAL A 401 5.69 -4.03 14.88
CA VAL A 401 4.77 -3.38 15.82
C VAL A 401 4.38 -1.99 15.34
N TYR A 402 3.10 -1.65 15.50
CA TYR A 402 2.52 -0.37 15.10
C TYR A 402 1.79 0.29 16.28
N THR A 403 1.86 1.63 16.39
CA THR A 403 0.99 2.39 17.29
C THR A 403 -0.39 2.57 16.69
N SER A 404 -0.45 2.80 15.39
CA SER A 404 -1.66 2.96 14.57
C SER A 404 -1.32 2.62 13.11
N THR A 405 -2.36 2.38 12.30
CA THR A 405 -2.26 2.26 10.84
C THR A 405 -3.02 3.40 10.17
N HIS A 406 -3.02 3.44 8.85
CA HIS A 406 -3.84 4.38 8.08
C HIS A 406 -5.36 4.16 8.25
N ASP A 407 -5.79 2.95 8.66
CA ASP A 407 -7.20 2.56 8.85
C ASP A 407 -7.69 2.68 10.30
N SER A 408 -6.77 2.86 11.24
CA SER A 408 -7.10 2.95 12.67
C SER A 408 -7.19 4.40 13.14
N ASP A 409 -7.66 4.61 14.37
CA ASP A 409 -7.60 5.92 15.02
C ASP A 409 -6.16 6.42 15.12
N CYS A 410 -5.94 7.71 14.96
CA CYS A 410 -4.68 8.30 15.39
C CYS A 410 -4.49 7.99 16.89
N ALA A 411 -3.28 7.60 17.29
CA ALA A 411 -3.00 7.19 18.67
C ALA A 411 -3.41 8.23 19.74
N PRO A 412 -3.30 9.57 19.50
CA PRO A 412 -3.80 10.55 20.45
C PRO A 412 -5.31 10.47 20.69
N SER A 413 -6.11 10.25 19.65
CA SER A 413 -7.56 10.07 19.78
C SER A 413 -7.91 8.76 20.48
N TRP A 414 -7.27 7.66 20.08
CA TRP A 414 -7.44 6.38 20.73
C TRP A 414 -7.09 6.45 22.23
N CYS A 415 -5.95 7.00 22.59
CA CYS A 415 -5.52 7.17 23.97
C CYS A 415 -6.45 8.05 24.81
N LYS A 416 -7.07 9.07 24.20
CA LYS A 416 -8.06 9.95 24.86
C LYS A 416 -9.37 9.21 25.11
N ASN A 417 -9.80 8.40 24.15
CA ASN A 417 -11.10 7.72 24.18
C ASN A 417 -11.08 6.40 24.96
N ALA A 418 -9.88 5.85 25.24
CA ALA A 418 -9.75 4.62 26.03
C ALA A 418 -10.38 4.76 27.41
N THR A 419 -11.31 3.87 27.75
CA THR A 419 -12.10 3.85 29.01
C THR A 419 -12.14 2.45 29.59
N GLY A 420 -12.71 2.29 30.79
CA GLY A 420 -12.95 1.00 31.41
C GLY A 420 -11.71 0.10 31.51
N GLU A 421 -11.88 -1.14 31.08
CA GLU A 421 -10.86 -2.18 31.12
C GLU A 421 -9.66 -1.86 30.20
N THR A 422 -9.93 -1.33 28.99
CA THR A 422 -8.90 -0.90 28.05
C THR A 422 -7.94 0.13 28.69
N LEU A 423 -8.50 1.13 29.37
CA LEU A 423 -7.71 2.14 30.06
C LEU A 423 -6.93 1.56 31.26
N ALA A 424 -7.54 0.63 31.99
CA ALA A 424 -6.88 -0.03 33.13
C ALA A 424 -5.68 -0.87 32.65
N CYS A 425 -5.87 -1.67 31.61
CA CYS A 425 -4.82 -2.46 30.99
C CYS A 425 -3.71 -1.57 30.42
N PHE A 426 -4.06 -0.52 29.66
CA PHE A 426 -3.11 0.45 29.16
C PHE A 426 -2.26 1.09 30.27
N LYS A 427 -2.88 1.49 31.37
CA LYS A 427 -2.15 2.05 32.52
C LYS A 427 -1.18 1.02 33.15
N LYS A 428 -1.62 -0.23 33.31
CA LYS A 428 -0.81 -1.31 33.84
C LYS A 428 0.43 -1.57 32.97
N GLU A 429 0.26 -1.67 31.66
CA GLU A 429 1.32 -2.11 30.73
C GLU A 429 2.21 -0.95 30.24
N CYS A 430 1.65 0.22 29.93
CA CYS A 430 2.37 1.31 29.28
C CYS A 430 2.86 2.41 30.21
N LEU A 431 2.06 2.86 31.20
CA LEU A 431 2.42 4.05 31.98
C LEU A 431 3.56 3.80 32.95
N CYS A 432 3.81 2.56 33.35
CA CYS A 432 4.98 2.16 34.16
C CYS A 432 6.30 2.47 33.44
N ILE A 433 6.29 2.56 32.10
CA ILE A 433 7.50 2.74 31.27
C ILE A 433 7.84 4.22 31.06
N SER A 434 6.83 5.11 31.04
CA SER A 434 6.97 6.49 30.55
C SER A 434 6.97 7.57 31.61
N GLY A 435 6.86 7.25 32.89
CA GLY A 435 6.76 8.27 33.94
C GLY A 435 5.53 9.17 33.88
N GLY A 436 4.51 8.82 33.05
CA GLY A 436 3.13 9.31 33.19
C GLY A 436 2.72 10.57 32.43
N ALA A 437 3.58 11.24 31.65
CA ALA A 437 3.27 12.58 31.16
C ALA A 437 2.35 12.65 29.93
N ASN A 438 2.46 11.73 28.96
CA ASN A 438 1.62 11.73 27.76
C ASN A 438 1.33 10.32 27.29
N ARG A 439 0.04 9.96 27.20
CA ARG A 439 -0.38 8.59 26.87
C ARG A 439 0.09 8.14 25.46
N THR A 440 0.12 9.05 24.49
CA THR A 440 0.59 8.72 23.15
C THR A 440 2.07 8.40 23.13
N TYR A 441 2.89 9.17 23.85
CA TYR A 441 4.32 8.85 23.97
C TYR A 441 4.56 7.57 24.79
N ALA A 442 3.70 7.28 25.77
CA ALA A 442 3.75 6.00 26.48
C ALA A 442 3.51 4.82 25.52
N LEU A 443 2.52 4.93 24.63
CA LEU A 443 2.25 3.93 23.60
C LEU A 443 3.42 3.78 22.61
N ILE A 444 3.99 4.89 22.14
CA ILE A 444 5.17 4.88 21.27
C ILE A 444 6.37 4.20 21.97
N ASN A 445 6.66 4.59 23.20
CA ASN A 445 7.73 3.97 23.97
C ASN A 445 7.50 2.48 24.20
N PHE A 446 6.25 2.06 24.39
CA PHE A 446 5.86 0.66 24.52
C PHE A 446 6.13 -0.14 23.25
N ALA A 447 5.80 0.44 22.06
CA ALA A 447 6.17 -0.14 20.78
C ALA A 447 7.68 -0.27 20.62
N PHE A 448 8.43 0.79 20.93
CA PHE A 448 9.89 0.82 20.78
C PHE A 448 10.62 -0.12 21.73
N LYS A 449 10.09 -0.36 22.92
CA LYS A 449 10.64 -1.31 23.89
C LYS A 449 10.43 -2.78 23.52
N SER A 450 9.50 -3.08 22.60
CA SER A 450 9.18 -4.45 22.20
C SER A 450 10.37 -5.15 21.53
N ILE A 451 10.33 -6.49 21.48
CA ILE A 451 11.34 -7.30 20.77
C ILE A 451 11.15 -7.28 19.23
N ALA A 452 10.07 -6.67 18.71
CA ALA A 452 9.77 -6.64 17.28
C ALA A 452 10.94 -6.11 16.46
N ASN A 453 11.23 -6.72 15.32
CA ASN A 453 12.32 -6.34 14.42
C ASN A 453 12.16 -4.91 13.88
N LEU A 454 10.90 -4.46 13.72
CA LEU A 454 10.61 -3.10 13.28
C LEU A 454 9.47 -2.50 14.13
N ALA A 455 9.64 -1.26 14.59
CA ALA A 455 8.57 -0.46 15.18
C ALA A 455 8.20 0.69 14.23
N VAL A 456 6.98 0.70 13.74
CA VAL A 456 6.45 1.71 12.83
C VAL A 456 5.46 2.60 13.56
N VAL A 457 5.65 3.90 13.44
CA VAL A 457 4.76 4.93 14.02
C VAL A 457 4.29 5.84 12.89
N SER A 458 2.98 6.09 12.81
CA SER A 458 2.47 7.04 11.83
C SER A 458 2.97 8.47 12.14
N LEU A 459 3.23 9.26 11.11
CA LEU A 459 3.69 10.65 11.33
C LEU A 459 2.67 11.44 12.16
N GLN A 460 1.37 11.16 12.00
CA GLN A 460 0.29 11.77 12.77
C GLN A 460 0.44 11.55 14.27
N ASP A 461 0.87 10.35 14.69
CA ASP A 461 1.07 10.01 16.10
C ASP A 461 2.25 10.77 16.70
N TRP A 462 3.35 10.90 15.94
CA TRP A 462 4.49 11.73 16.33
C TRP A 462 4.13 13.21 16.48
N LEU A 463 3.23 13.71 15.63
CA LEU A 463 2.72 15.07 15.64
C LEU A 463 1.59 15.29 16.66
N LEU A 464 1.17 14.24 17.38
CA LEU A 464 0.06 14.27 18.33
C LEU A 464 -1.26 14.74 17.71
N LEU A 465 -1.52 14.40 16.45
CA LEU A 465 -2.75 14.79 15.76
C LEU A 465 -3.91 13.87 16.16
N THR A 466 -5.05 14.49 16.48
CA THR A 466 -6.31 13.77 16.70
C THR A 466 -6.94 13.36 15.36
N ASN A 467 -7.94 12.47 15.39
CA ASN A 467 -8.67 12.05 14.19
C ASN A 467 -9.20 13.21 13.35
N GLU A 468 -9.69 14.27 13.99
CA GLU A 468 -10.20 15.46 13.31
C GLU A 468 -9.16 16.11 12.38
N LYS A 469 -7.87 15.99 12.74
CA LYS A 469 -6.74 16.65 12.06
C LYS A 469 -5.81 15.70 11.33
N GLY A 470 -5.81 14.42 11.66
CA GLY A 470 -4.82 13.45 11.20
C GLY A 470 -5.37 12.16 10.60
N ARG A 471 -6.68 11.87 10.71
CA ARG A 471 -7.24 10.63 10.19
C ARG A 471 -7.00 10.51 8.69
N MET A 472 -6.47 9.34 8.26
CA MET A 472 -6.22 9.06 6.86
C MET A 472 -7.43 8.39 6.22
N ASN A 473 -7.87 7.27 6.80
CA ASN A 473 -9.00 6.51 6.32
C ASN A 473 -9.92 6.10 7.47
N THR A 474 -11.21 6.13 7.19
CA THR A 474 -12.25 5.54 8.06
C THR A 474 -12.94 4.46 7.23
N PRO A 475 -12.68 3.17 7.49
CA PRO A 475 -13.30 2.07 6.76
C PRO A 475 -14.83 2.21 6.74
N SER A 476 -15.44 1.78 5.64
CA SER A 476 -16.89 1.89 5.39
C SER A 476 -17.46 3.31 5.26
N VAL A 477 -16.63 4.35 5.26
CA VAL A 477 -17.03 5.73 4.97
C VAL A 477 -16.60 6.09 3.56
N ALA A 478 -17.57 6.50 2.71
CA ALA A 478 -17.29 6.72 1.29
C ALA A 478 -16.56 8.02 0.96
N GLN A 479 -16.57 9.03 1.85
CA GLN A 479 -16.05 10.36 1.55
C GLN A 479 -15.14 10.89 2.67
N GLY A 480 -14.23 11.80 2.30
CA GLY A 480 -13.36 12.50 3.25
C GLY A 480 -12.10 11.73 3.65
N ASN A 481 -11.87 10.55 3.10
CA ASN A 481 -10.69 9.73 3.27
C ASN A 481 -9.56 10.14 2.31
N TRP A 482 -8.32 9.73 2.58
CA TRP A 482 -7.13 9.85 1.74
C TRP A 482 -6.66 11.29 1.47
N VAL A 483 -7.27 12.27 2.13
CA VAL A 483 -7.04 13.70 1.89
C VAL A 483 -6.06 14.36 2.87
N TRP A 484 -5.65 13.67 3.94
CA TRP A 484 -4.79 14.25 4.95
C TRP A 484 -3.42 14.63 4.37
N ARG A 485 -2.91 15.79 4.79
CA ARG A 485 -1.58 16.29 4.44
C ARG A 485 -0.82 16.75 5.68
N ALA A 486 0.47 16.44 5.71
CA ALA A 486 1.35 16.88 6.78
C ALA A 486 1.48 18.39 6.79
N PRO A 487 1.47 19.04 7.98
CA PRO A 487 1.77 20.46 8.10
C PRO A 487 3.19 20.76 7.62
N LYS A 488 3.43 21.97 7.11
CA LYS A 488 4.77 22.39 6.65
C LYS A 488 5.85 22.31 7.73
N THR A 489 5.44 22.25 8.98
CA THR A 489 6.30 22.22 10.18
C THR A 489 6.50 20.81 10.75
N TYR A 490 6.18 19.74 10.00
CA TYR A 490 6.32 18.36 10.49
C TYR A 490 7.76 17.99 10.89
N ASP A 491 8.73 18.69 10.35
CA ASP A 491 10.17 18.55 10.60
C ASP A 491 10.74 19.64 11.51
N ALA A 492 9.91 20.22 12.38
CA ALA A 492 10.38 21.20 13.36
C ALA A 492 11.42 20.59 14.32
N PRO A 493 12.40 21.40 14.80
CA PRO A 493 13.53 20.88 15.59
C PRO A 493 13.13 20.08 16.84
N ASP A 494 12.06 20.44 17.51
CA ASP A 494 11.55 19.75 18.69
C ASP A 494 10.94 18.37 18.35
N ILE A 495 10.33 18.24 17.18
CA ILE A 495 9.81 16.96 16.66
C ILE A 495 10.97 16.04 16.28
N ILE A 496 11.94 16.55 15.52
CA ILE A 496 13.16 15.82 15.15
C ILE A 496 13.88 15.30 16.41
N GLU A 497 14.11 16.18 17.36
CA GLU A 497 14.83 15.87 18.60
C GLU A 497 14.11 14.78 19.42
N ARG A 498 12.78 14.85 19.47
CA ARG A 498 11.95 13.86 20.18
C ARG A 498 12.07 12.47 19.57
N ILE A 499 11.89 12.37 18.23
CA ILE A 499 11.97 11.10 17.52
C ILE A 499 13.41 10.53 17.64
N ARG A 500 14.42 11.38 17.46
CA ARG A 500 15.83 11.01 17.58
C ARG A 500 16.14 10.43 18.95
N LYS A 501 15.74 11.12 20.03
CA LYS A 501 15.94 10.66 21.40
C LYS A 501 15.24 9.34 21.67
N THR A 502 14.04 9.13 21.14
CA THR A 502 13.33 7.85 21.30
C THR A 502 14.07 6.73 20.58
N ASN A 503 14.56 6.97 19.34
CA ASN A 503 15.38 5.99 18.62
C ASN A 503 16.63 5.62 19.42
N GLU A 504 17.37 6.61 19.92
CA GLU A 504 18.59 6.41 20.74
C GLU A 504 18.30 5.67 22.05
N GLN A 505 17.24 6.07 22.75
CA GLN A 505 16.86 5.46 24.05
C GLN A 505 16.54 3.97 23.93
N PHE A 506 15.93 3.55 22.81
CA PHE A 506 15.53 2.15 22.60
C PHE A 506 16.41 1.43 21.57
N HIS A 507 17.53 2.02 21.15
CA HIS A 507 18.54 1.44 20.25
C HIS A 507 17.93 0.96 18.91
N ARG A 508 17.03 1.78 18.30
CA ARG A 508 16.38 1.48 17.03
C ARG A 508 16.95 2.27 15.84
N GLU A 509 18.10 2.90 16.02
CA GLU A 509 18.83 3.69 15.02
C GLU A 509 19.87 2.89 14.24
N ALA A 510 20.14 1.63 14.55
CA ALA A 510 21.22 0.83 13.96
C ALA A 510 20.95 0.35 12.52
#